data_beb6fd81e3b1d36452acd1d0b511a19a
#
_entry.id   beb6fd81e3b1d36452acd1d0b511a19a
#
_cell.length_a   1.000
_cell.length_b   1.000
_cell.length_c   1.000
_cell.angle_alpha   90.00
_cell.angle_beta   90.00
_cell.angle_gamma   90.00
#
_symmetry.space_group_name_H-M   'P 1'
#
loop_
_entity.id
_entity.type
_entity.pdbx_description
1 polymer ?
#
loop_
_entity_poly.entity_id
_entity_poly.type
_entity_poly.pdbx_seq_one_letter_code
_entity_poly.pdbx_strand_id
1 'polypeptide(L)'
;MKDQKIESRERLTHIREAIHQIEVFIQGISKEVFLDDQLVASAVLFQFSVIGEAIIHVDIDLLSSCDYPWHKVRAFRNLISHMYFQIKLDAVWEIIENDLPELKLIIETILKKGF
;
A
#
# COMPACT_ATOMS: atom_id res chain seq x y z
N MET A 1 5.64 19.05 -19.52
CA MET A 1 6.19 17.95 -18.74
C MET A 1 5.91 18.18 -17.27
N LYS A 2 5.45 17.15 -16.58
CA LYS A 2 5.09 17.27 -15.18
C LYS A 2 6.35 17.32 -14.32
N ASP A 3 6.38 18.22 -13.34
CA ASP A 3 7.45 18.27 -12.36
C ASP A 3 7.46 16.97 -11.54
N GLN A 4 8.61 16.32 -11.44
CA GLN A 4 8.75 15.05 -10.73
C GLN A 4 8.37 15.18 -9.25
N LYS A 5 8.67 16.32 -8.65
CA LYS A 5 8.30 16.60 -7.26
C LYS A 5 6.79 16.63 -7.08
N ILE A 6 6.08 17.27 -8.00
CA ILE A 6 4.61 17.33 -7.97
C ILE A 6 4.03 15.93 -8.18
N GLU A 7 4.56 15.19 -9.13
CA GLU A 7 4.10 13.82 -9.39
C GLU A 7 4.32 12.92 -8.18
N SER A 8 5.50 13.00 -7.56
CA SER A 8 5.81 12.22 -6.37
C SER A 8 4.84 12.51 -5.24
N ARG A 9 4.52 13.79 -5.02
CA ARG A 9 3.56 14.19 -3.99
C ARG A 9 2.18 13.61 -4.27
N GLU A 10 1.73 13.67 -5.52
CA GLU A 10 0.43 13.11 -5.91
C GLU A 10 0.40 11.61 -5.66
N ARG A 11 1.47 10.90 -6.02
CA ARG A 11 1.53 9.46 -5.84
C ARG A 11 1.56 9.06 -4.36
N LEU A 12 2.32 9.80 -3.55
CA LEU A 12 2.34 9.56 -2.10
C LEU A 12 0.98 9.83 -1.47
N THR A 13 0.27 10.84 -1.96
CA THR A 13 -1.10 11.12 -1.51
C THR A 13 -2.04 9.97 -1.87
N HIS A 14 -1.91 9.42 -3.09
CA HIS A 14 -2.70 8.26 -3.52
C HIS A 14 -2.44 7.05 -2.61
N ILE A 15 -1.17 6.84 -2.22
CA ILE A 15 -0.82 5.76 -1.31
C ILE A 15 -1.49 5.97 0.06
N ARG A 16 -1.43 7.18 0.58
CA ARG A 16 -2.08 7.51 1.86
C ARG A 16 -3.58 7.26 1.81
N GLU A 17 -4.22 7.65 0.70
CA GLU A 17 -5.64 7.42 0.52
C GLU A 17 -5.97 5.94 0.41
N ALA A 18 -5.14 5.16 -0.30
CA ALA A 18 -5.34 3.74 -0.44
C ALA A 18 -5.22 3.03 0.92
N ILE A 19 -4.25 3.44 1.74
CA ILE A 19 -4.10 2.91 3.10
C ILE A 19 -5.37 3.20 3.92
N HIS A 20 -5.88 4.43 3.81
CA HIS A 20 -7.10 4.82 4.52
C HIS A 20 -8.29 3.96 4.08
N GLN A 21 -8.42 3.69 2.79
CA GLN A 21 -9.49 2.84 2.28
C GLN A 21 -9.40 1.42 2.85
N ILE A 22 -8.20 0.87 2.93
CA ILE A 22 -8.02 -0.44 3.54
C ILE A 22 -8.48 -0.42 5.00
N GLU A 23 -8.09 0.60 5.75
CA GLU A 23 -8.49 0.77 7.14
C GLU A 23 -10.02 0.82 7.28
N VAL A 24 -10.68 1.53 6.37
CA VAL A 24 -12.15 1.63 6.36
C VAL A 24 -12.77 0.26 6.06
N PHE A 25 -12.25 -0.45 5.07
CA PHE A 25 -12.81 -1.74 4.65
C PHE A 25 -12.73 -2.80 5.74
N ILE A 26 -11.68 -2.78 6.54
CA ILE A 26 -11.47 -3.79 7.59
C ILE A 26 -11.96 -3.34 8.97
N GLN A 27 -12.52 -2.13 9.06
CA GLN A 27 -12.96 -1.60 10.35
C GLN A 27 -14.04 -2.51 10.95
N GLY A 28 -13.79 -2.95 12.17
CA GLY A 28 -14.76 -3.75 12.91
C GLY A 28 -14.86 -5.21 12.49
N ILE A 29 -14.02 -5.69 11.58
CA ILE A 29 -14.02 -7.09 11.18
C ILE A 29 -12.81 -7.83 11.74
N SER A 30 -13.01 -9.13 12.01
CA SER A 30 -11.94 -9.99 12.49
C SER A 30 -11.20 -10.65 11.33
N LYS A 31 -10.08 -11.29 11.65
CA LYS A 31 -9.35 -12.09 10.66
C LYS A 31 -10.25 -13.15 10.03
N GLU A 32 -11.05 -13.84 10.85
CA GLU A 32 -11.94 -14.90 10.37
C GLU A 32 -12.94 -14.37 9.37
N VAL A 33 -13.52 -13.22 9.64
CA VAL A 33 -14.45 -12.58 8.70
C VAL A 33 -13.74 -12.17 7.42
N PHE A 34 -12.54 -11.61 7.53
CA PHE A 34 -11.76 -11.21 6.35
C PHE A 34 -11.47 -12.40 5.44
N LEU A 35 -11.08 -13.54 6.03
CA LEU A 35 -10.75 -14.74 5.26
C LEU A 35 -11.95 -15.31 4.52
N ASP A 36 -13.16 -15.03 5.01
CA ASP A 36 -14.40 -15.59 4.48
C ASP A 36 -15.18 -14.61 3.58
N ASP A 37 -14.75 -13.35 3.52
CA ASP A 37 -15.45 -12.30 2.78
C ASP A 37 -14.66 -11.90 1.54
N GLN A 38 -15.01 -12.52 0.41
CA GLN A 38 -14.31 -12.27 -0.84
C GLN A 38 -14.46 -10.83 -1.33
N LEU A 39 -15.57 -10.18 -1.03
CA LEU A 39 -15.79 -8.80 -1.46
C LEU A 39 -14.80 -7.88 -0.76
N VAL A 40 -14.68 -7.98 0.56
CA VAL A 40 -13.74 -7.19 1.33
C VAL A 40 -12.31 -7.51 0.93
N ALA A 41 -11.98 -8.80 0.81
CA ALA A 41 -10.63 -9.21 0.40
C ALA A 41 -10.25 -8.65 -0.96
N SER A 42 -11.16 -8.70 -1.93
CA SER A 42 -10.91 -8.16 -3.27
C SER A 42 -10.71 -6.64 -3.24
N ALA A 43 -11.51 -5.94 -2.45
CA ALA A 43 -11.38 -4.48 -2.30
C ALA A 43 -10.02 -4.12 -1.68
N VAL A 44 -9.60 -4.86 -0.65
CA VAL A 44 -8.29 -4.64 -0.01
C VAL A 44 -7.15 -4.91 -0.98
N LEU A 45 -7.20 -6.02 -1.72
CA LEU A 45 -6.17 -6.35 -2.69
C LEU A 45 -6.07 -5.30 -3.80
N PHE A 46 -7.21 -4.75 -4.24
CA PHE A 46 -7.19 -3.66 -5.21
C PHE A 46 -6.42 -2.46 -4.66
N GLN A 47 -6.66 -2.08 -3.40
CA GLN A 47 -5.95 -0.94 -2.81
C GLN A 47 -4.46 -1.23 -2.65
N PHE A 48 -4.06 -2.45 -2.33
CA PHE A 48 -2.65 -2.81 -2.33
C PHE A 48 -2.02 -2.68 -3.71
N SER A 49 -2.77 -3.00 -4.78
CA SER A 49 -2.26 -2.81 -6.13
C SER A 49 -2.10 -1.32 -6.46
N VAL A 50 -2.99 -0.47 -5.97
CA VAL A 50 -2.87 0.99 -6.11
C VAL A 50 -1.59 1.47 -5.43
N ILE A 51 -1.33 1.00 -4.21
CA ILE A 51 -0.10 1.36 -3.47
C ILE A 51 1.15 0.98 -4.27
N GLY A 52 1.20 -0.26 -4.73
CA GLY A 52 2.35 -0.75 -5.48
C GLY A 52 2.56 -0.04 -6.81
N GLU A 53 1.48 0.29 -7.50
CA GLU A 53 1.57 1.05 -8.75
C GLU A 53 2.03 2.48 -8.50
N ALA A 54 1.52 3.11 -7.46
CA ALA A 54 1.89 4.48 -7.14
C ALA A 54 3.36 4.60 -6.74
N ILE A 55 3.88 3.63 -5.98
CA ILE A 55 5.26 3.69 -5.48
C ILE A 55 6.29 3.70 -6.62
N ILE A 56 5.98 3.09 -7.75
CA ILE A 56 6.86 3.04 -8.91
C ILE A 56 7.12 4.45 -9.45
N HIS A 57 6.18 5.35 -9.28
CA HIS A 57 6.23 6.71 -9.82
C HIS A 57 6.71 7.75 -8.81
N VAL A 58 7.14 7.34 -7.63
CA VAL A 58 7.71 8.24 -6.64
C VAL A 58 9.22 8.32 -6.85
N ASP A 59 9.77 9.53 -6.75
CA ASP A 59 11.20 9.77 -6.87
C ASP A 59 11.96 8.88 -5.89
N ILE A 60 12.93 8.13 -6.40
CA ILE A 60 13.71 7.21 -5.60
C ILE A 60 14.50 7.91 -4.50
N ASP A 61 14.89 9.16 -4.70
CA ASP A 61 15.59 9.92 -3.68
C ASP A 61 14.71 10.20 -2.47
N LEU A 62 13.41 10.42 -2.71
CA LEU A 62 12.46 10.58 -1.61
C LEU A 62 12.28 9.28 -0.83
N LEU A 63 12.16 8.17 -1.54
CA LEU A 63 12.02 6.86 -0.90
C LEU A 63 13.26 6.48 -0.11
N SER A 64 14.44 6.79 -0.65
CA SER A 64 15.71 6.48 0.00
C SER A 64 15.96 7.28 1.27
N SER A 65 15.20 8.37 1.47
CA SER A 65 15.31 9.16 2.70
C SER A 65 14.78 8.40 3.92
N CYS A 66 14.02 7.34 3.71
CA CYS A 66 13.51 6.49 4.76
C CYS A 66 14.03 5.06 4.58
N ASP A 67 14.49 4.45 5.67
CA ASP A 67 14.97 3.07 5.64
C ASP A 67 13.77 2.12 5.69
N TYR A 68 13.26 1.77 4.52
CA TYR A 68 12.11 0.90 4.39
C TYR A 68 12.29 -0.01 3.17
N PRO A 69 11.86 -1.28 3.25
CA PRO A 69 12.06 -2.22 2.13
C PRO A 69 11.04 -1.99 1.00
N TRP A 70 11.22 -0.92 0.25
CA TRP A 70 10.31 -0.53 -0.84
C TRP A 70 10.17 -1.62 -1.90
N HIS A 71 11.19 -2.45 -2.10
CA HIS A 71 11.12 -3.55 -3.05
C HIS A 71 10.01 -4.56 -2.70
N LYS A 72 9.69 -4.70 -1.41
CA LYS A 72 8.61 -5.61 -0.97
C LYS A 72 7.25 -5.08 -1.40
N VAL A 73 7.07 -3.77 -1.39
CA VAL A 73 5.82 -3.14 -1.84
C VAL A 73 5.61 -3.44 -3.34
N ARG A 74 6.65 -3.27 -4.13
CA ARG A 74 6.60 -3.55 -5.57
C ARG A 74 6.40 -5.03 -5.85
N ALA A 75 7.08 -5.89 -5.10
CA ALA A 75 6.95 -7.34 -5.27
C ALA A 75 5.52 -7.80 -4.97
N PHE A 76 4.90 -7.26 -3.93
CA PHE A 76 3.52 -7.61 -3.59
C PHE A 76 2.55 -7.17 -4.69
N ARG A 77 2.75 -5.96 -5.23
CA ARG A 77 1.94 -5.49 -6.38
C ARG A 77 2.07 -6.44 -7.56
N ASN A 78 3.28 -6.88 -7.87
CA ASN A 78 3.49 -7.80 -8.98
C ASN A 78 2.81 -9.14 -8.73
N LEU A 79 2.85 -9.63 -7.49
CA LEU A 79 2.15 -10.86 -7.12
C LEU A 79 0.63 -10.71 -7.35
N ILE A 80 0.04 -9.61 -6.91
CA ILE A 80 -1.39 -9.36 -7.11
C ILE A 80 -1.73 -9.31 -8.60
N SER A 81 -0.91 -8.63 -9.40
CA SER A 81 -1.19 -8.44 -10.83
C SER A 81 -1.09 -9.72 -11.65
N HIS A 82 -0.15 -10.59 -11.30
CA HIS A 82 0.19 -11.73 -12.17
C HIS A 82 -0.16 -13.09 -11.58
N MET A 83 -0.27 -13.18 -10.26
CA MET A 83 -0.46 -14.46 -9.58
C MET A 83 -1.51 -14.37 -8.48
N TYR A 84 -2.57 -13.59 -8.70
CA TYR A 84 -3.59 -13.34 -7.68
C TYR A 84 -4.20 -14.65 -7.14
N PHE A 85 -4.25 -15.70 -7.95
CA PHE A 85 -4.82 -16.98 -7.53
C PHE A 85 -3.93 -17.72 -6.51
N GLN A 86 -2.69 -17.28 -6.33
CA GLN A 86 -1.77 -17.85 -5.34
C GLN A 86 -1.67 -17.04 -4.06
N ILE A 87 -2.41 -15.95 -3.97
CA ILE A 87 -2.35 -15.07 -2.80
C ILE A 87 -3.09 -15.73 -1.64
N LYS A 88 -2.38 -15.83 -0.50
CA LYS A 88 -2.96 -16.37 0.72
C LYS A 88 -3.51 -15.22 1.56
N LEU A 89 -4.80 -15.23 1.81
CA LEU A 89 -5.47 -14.12 2.51
C LEU A 89 -5.01 -13.98 3.96
N ASP A 90 -4.59 -15.08 4.61
CA ASP A 90 -4.05 -14.98 5.96
C ASP A 90 -2.74 -14.18 5.98
N ALA A 91 -1.90 -14.35 4.95
CA ALA A 91 -0.68 -13.54 4.81
C ALA A 91 -1.01 -12.07 4.56
N VAL A 92 -2.04 -11.81 3.76
CA VAL A 92 -2.51 -10.43 3.52
C VAL A 92 -2.98 -9.79 4.82
N TRP A 93 -3.72 -10.52 5.64
CA TRP A 93 -4.17 -10.01 6.93
C TRP A 93 -2.99 -9.63 7.83
N GLU A 94 -1.94 -10.45 7.86
CA GLU A 94 -0.76 -10.14 8.63
C GLU A 94 -0.04 -8.88 8.14
N ILE A 95 -0.02 -8.66 6.83
CA ILE A 95 0.52 -7.43 6.26
C ILE A 95 -0.29 -6.23 6.73
N ILE A 96 -1.62 -6.34 6.75
CA ILE A 96 -2.49 -5.27 7.23
C ILE A 96 -2.19 -4.93 8.69
N GLU A 97 -2.02 -5.96 9.52
CA GLU A 97 -1.81 -5.74 10.96
C GLU A 97 -0.41 -5.26 11.30
N ASN A 98 0.61 -5.80 10.63
CA ASN A 98 2.00 -5.59 11.02
C ASN A 98 2.72 -4.56 10.16
N ASP A 99 2.47 -4.55 8.86
CA ASP A 99 3.24 -3.72 7.92
C ASP A 99 2.53 -2.41 7.55
N LEU A 100 1.22 -2.45 7.42
CA LEU A 100 0.47 -1.28 6.97
C LEU A 100 0.59 -0.08 7.90
N PRO A 101 0.52 -0.24 9.24
CA PRO A 101 0.68 0.91 10.14
C PRO A 101 2.06 1.57 10.01
N GLU A 102 3.12 0.79 9.82
CA GLU A 102 4.46 1.31 9.62
C GLU A 102 4.56 2.06 8.30
N LEU A 103 4.04 1.50 7.23
CA LEU A 103 4.01 2.15 5.92
C LEU A 103 3.27 3.48 6.00
N LYS A 104 2.14 3.51 6.69
CA LYS A 104 1.37 4.73 6.87
C LYS A 104 2.20 5.84 7.51
N LEU A 105 2.91 5.52 8.59
CA LEU A 105 3.77 6.48 9.27
C LEU A 105 4.88 6.99 8.37
N ILE A 106 5.49 6.11 7.59
CA ILE A 106 6.58 6.47 6.69
C ILE A 106 6.08 7.38 5.57
N ILE A 107 4.94 7.06 4.98
CA ILE A 107 4.35 7.88 3.92
C ILE A 107 4.01 9.27 4.46
N GLU A 108 3.41 9.36 5.65
CA GLU A 108 3.09 10.64 6.27
C GLU A 108 4.34 11.45 6.58
N THR A 109 5.41 10.78 7.01
CA THR A 109 6.69 11.43 7.28
C THR A 109 7.29 12.04 6.01
N ILE A 110 7.27 11.29 4.92
CA ILE A 110 7.79 11.77 3.63
C ILE A 110 6.97 12.97 3.15
N LEU A 111 5.64 12.89 3.26
CA LEU A 111 4.76 13.98 2.85
C LEU A 111 5.00 15.26 3.65
N LYS A 112 5.36 15.13 4.93
CA LYS A 112 5.65 16.29 5.77
C LYS A 112 7.01 16.91 5.48
N LYS A 113 8.02 16.08 5.22
CA LYS A 113 9.41 16.54 5.11
C LYS A 113 9.86 16.81 3.68
N GLY A 114 9.32 16.09 2.73
CA GLY A 114 9.80 16.11 1.36
C GLY A 114 9.35 17.30 0.53
N PHE A 115 8.40 18.07 1.03
CA PHE A 115 7.75 19.11 0.22
C PHE A 115 7.60 20.42 0.94
#